data_4ac58bc2299729752f4353de91a3fe8c
#
_entry.id   4ac58bc2299729752f4353de91a3fe8c
#
_cell.length_a   1.000
_cell.length_b   1.000
_cell.length_c   1.000
_cell.angle_alpha   90.00
_cell.angle_beta   90.00
_cell.angle_gamma   90.00
#
_symmetry.space_group_name_H-M   'P 1'
#
loop_
_entity.id
_entity.type
_entity.pdbx_description
1 polymer ?
#
loop_
_entity_poly.entity_id
_entity_poly.type
_entity_poly.pdbx_seq_one_letter_code
_entity_poly.pdbx_strand_id
1 'polypeptide(L)'
;MHEHERNYGYFSVIPFFFPPESQSYLLLLRQIYETIILYSMANVIKLRKGLDINLKGKAAETYATVKEPGFYALVPDDFPGVTPKVVVKEQEYVMAGGPLFIDKYHPEVKFVSPVSGVVTSVERGARRKVLNIVVEAAAEQ
;
A
#
# COMPACT_ATOMS: atom_id res chain seq x y z
N MET A 1 -25.32 12.16 32.31
CA MET A 1 -24.13 12.76 32.89
C MET A 1 -23.37 11.62 33.58
N HIS A 2 -22.56 10.87 32.84
CA HIS A 2 -21.69 9.81 33.34
C HIS A 2 -20.32 10.03 32.74
N GLU A 3 -19.42 10.53 33.59
CA GLU A 3 -18.00 10.63 33.31
C GLU A 3 -17.39 9.24 33.33
N HIS A 4 -16.74 8.86 32.26
CA HIS A 4 -15.95 7.62 32.15
C HIS A 4 -14.51 7.97 32.51
N GLU A 5 -14.16 7.84 33.80
CA GLU A 5 -12.76 7.90 34.24
C GLU A 5 -11.96 6.74 33.64
N ARG A 6 -10.98 7.09 32.79
CA ARG A 6 -9.96 6.16 32.31
C ARG A 6 -8.86 6.02 33.35
N ASN A 7 -8.88 4.88 34.03
CA ASN A 7 -7.89 4.46 35.02
C ASN A 7 -6.54 4.21 34.32
N TYR A 8 -5.62 5.17 34.41
CA TYR A 8 -4.21 4.98 34.03
C TYR A 8 -3.52 4.23 35.17
N GLY A 9 -3.18 2.96 34.92
CA GLY A 9 -2.41 2.15 35.83
C GLY A 9 -1.08 2.80 36.19
N TYR A 10 -0.91 3.14 37.45
CA TYR A 10 0.37 3.58 37.99
C TYR A 10 1.36 2.40 37.94
N PHE A 11 2.35 2.49 37.07
CA PHE A 11 3.53 1.66 37.17
C PHE A 11 4.27 2.07 38.44
N SER A 12 4.25 1.24 39.48
CA SER A 12 5.05 1.44 40.65
C SER A 12 6.52 1.25 40.28
N VAL A 13 7.24 2.35 40.24
CA VAL A 13 8.70 2.34 40.05
C VAL A 13 9.30 1.76 41.32
N ILE A 14 9.73 0.51 41.30
CA ILE A 14 10.54 -0.09 42.37
C ILE A 14 11.88 0.65 42.35
N PRO A 15 12.30 1.32 43.43
CA PRO A 15 13.60 1.94 43.48
C PRO A 15 14.69 0.86 43.53
N PHE A 16 15.30 0.59 42.38
CA PHE A 16 16.48 -0.27 42.32
C PHE A 16 17.66 0.52 42.92
N PHE A 17 18.09 0.10 44.10
CA PHE A 17 19.27 0.69 44.77
C PHE A 17 20.53 0.16 44.10
N PHE A 18 21.12 0.96 43.21
CA PHE A 18 22.38 0.64 42.58
C PHE A 18 23.56 1.06 43.46
N PRO A 19 24.63 0.26 43.60
CA PRO A 19 25.82 0.66 44.33
C PRO A 19 26.52 1.89 43.71
N PRO A 20 27.21 2.72 44.46
CA PRO A 20 27.76 4.01 44.01
C PRO A 20 28.72 3.91 42.82
N GLU A 21 29.36 2.77 42.58
CA GLU A 21 30.21 2.54 41.42
C GLU A 21 29.43 2.42 40.08
N SER A 22 28.13 2.17 40.14
CA SER A 22 27.29 2.06 38.94
C SER A 22 26.74 3.41 38.42
N GLN A 23 26.91 4.49 39.19
CA GLN A 23 26.39 5.80 38.78
C GLN A 23 27.08 6.35 37.54
N SER A 24 28.34 6.06 37.33
CA SER A 24 29.07 6.46 36.13
C SER A 24 28.56 5.75 34.89
N TYR A 25 28.17 4.48 35.00
CA TYR A 25 27.55 3.73 33.89
C TYR A 25 26.16 4.25 33.58
N LEU A 26 25.36 4.62 34.57
CA LEU A 26 24.04 5.19 34.36
C LEU A 26 24.06 6.55 33.65
N LEU A 27 25.04 7.37 33.99
CA LEU A 27 25.30 8.65 33.31
C LEU A 27 25.70 8.44 31.85
N LEU A 28 26.60 7.47 31.59
CA LEU A 28 27.01 7.10 30.24
C LEU A 28 25.86 6.55 29.42
N LEU A 29 25.06 5.66 29.98
CA LEU A 29 23.86 5.12 29.32
C LEU A 29 22.83 6.21 29.02
N ARG A 30 22.61 7.13 29.96
CA ARG A 30 21.75 8.29 29.76
C ARG A 30 22.26 9.17 28.60
N GLN A 31 23.56 9.43 28.56
CA GLN A 31 24.16 10.24 27.49
C GLN A 31 24.07 9.58 26.12
N ILE A 32 24.23 8.24 26.06
CA ILE A 32 24.05 7.44 24.85
C ILE A 32 22.56 7.46 24.43
N TYR A 33 21.65 7.33 25.39
CA TYR A 33 20.21 7.34 25.12
C TYR A 33 19.73 8.70 24.58
N GLU A 34 20.17 9.81 25.17
CA GLU A 34 19.92 11.17 24.68
C GLU A 34 20.48 11.38 23.26
N THR A 35 21.68 10.84 22.99
CA THR A 35 22.31 10.92 21.66
C THR A 35 21.55 10.10 20.62
N ILE A 36 21.06 8.90 20.98
CA ILE A 36 20.27 8.04 20.10
C ILE A 36 18.90 8.69 19.80
N ILE A 37 18.26 9.30 20.79
CA ILE A 37 16.99 10.02 20.59
C ILE A 37 17.18 11.21 19.65
N LEU A 38 18.28 11.97 19.82
CA LEU A 38 18.62 13.08 18.92
C LEU A 38 18.91 12.60 17.47
N TYR A 39 19.53 11.42 17.31
CA TYR A 39 19.80 10.82 16.00
C TYR A 39 18.55 10.19 15.36
N SER A 40 17.59 9.78 16.19
CA SER A 40 16.30 9.19 15.77
C SER A 40 15.24 10.23 15.40
N MET A 41 15.52 11.51 15.57
CA MET A 41 14.68 12.56 15.03
C MET A 41 14.82 12.53 13.51
N ALA A 42 13.89 11.84 12.85
CA ALA A 42 13.78 11.89 11.41
C ALA A 42 13.87 13.35 10.96
N ASN A 43 14.74 13.63 9.98
CA ASN A 43 14.84 14.94 9.37
C ASN A 43 13.49 15.28 8.75
N VAL A 44 12.64 15.98 9.48
CA VAL A 44 11.34 16.44 8.98
C VAL A 44 11.61 17.58 8.01
N ILE A 45 11.60 17.27 6.72
CA ILE A 45 11.65 18.27 5.67
C ILE A 45 10.28 18.93 5.57
N LYS A 46 10.13 20.14 6.14
CA LYS A 46 8.95 20.97 5.95
C LYS A 46 8.97 21.54 4.54
N LEU A 47 8.19 20.97 3.64
CA LEU A 47 7.92 21.56 2.33
C LEU A 47 6.95 22.75 2.53
N ARG A 48 7.39 23.97 2.20
CA ARG A 48 6.56 25.17 2.26
C ARG A 48 5.67 25.33 1.04
N LYS A 49 5.98 24.66 -0.06
CA LYS A 49 5.20 24.60 -1.30
C LYS A 49 5.06 23.14 -1.69
N GLY A 50 3.95 22.78 -2.32
CA GLY A 50 3.77 21.50 -2.97
C GLY A 50 4.84 21.27 -4.05
N LEU A 51 5.09 20.02 -4.40
CA LEU A 51 5.92 19.67 -5.56
C LEU A 51 5.07 19.87 -6.81
N ASP A 52 4.99 21.11 -7.28
CA ASP A 52 4.33 21.42 -8.54
C ASP A 52 5.25 21.10 -9.69
N ILE A 53 4.81 20.22 -10.57
CA ILE A 53 5.48 19.97 -11.83
C ILE A 53 5.05 21.08 -12.79
N ASN A 54 5.98 21.96 -13.18
CA ASN A 54 5.72 23.04 -14.13
C ASN A 54 5.52 22.46 -15.53
N LEU A 55 4.32 22.03 -15.85
CA LEU A 55 3.94 21.64 -17.20
C LEU A 55 3.55 22.88 -18.01
N LYS A 56 4.04 22.96 -19.27
CA LYS A 56 3.57 23.98 -20.18
C LYS A 56 2.20 23.58 -20.74
N GLY A 57 1.23 24.47 -20.57
CA GLY A 57 -0.12 24.28 -21.05
C GLY A 57 -1.07 23.77 -19.96
N LYS A 58 -2.36 23.82 -20.26
CA LYS A 58 -3.46 23.30 -19.44
C LYS A 58 -4.23 22.29 -20.29
N ALA A 59 -4.62 21.18 -19.69
CA ALA A 59 -5.51 20.23 -20.35
C ALA A 59 -6.84 20.91 -20.67
N ALA A 60 -7.42 20.61 -21.81
CA ALA A 60 -8.76 21.08 -22.15
C ALA A 60 -9.78 20.48 -21.17
N GLU A 61 -10.71 21.30 -20.71
CA GLU A 61 -11.79 20.88 -19.80
C GLU A 61 -12.96 20.26 -20.60
N THR A 62 -12.63 19.28 -21.46
CA THR A 62 -13.59 18.61 -22.34
C THR A 62 -13.40 17.12 -22.25
N TYR A 63 -14.50 16.37 -22.32
CA TYR A 63 -14.45 14.90 -22.41
C TYR A 63 -14.01 14.51 -23.82
N ALA A 64 -13.00 13.64 -23.90
CA ALA A 64 -12.65 13.02 -25.16
C ALA A 64 -13.58 11.86 -25.46
N THR A 65 -14.11 11.81 -26.68
CA THR A 65 -14.85 10.63 -27.15
C THR A 65 -13.86 9.57 -27.59
N VAL A 66 -13.77 8.48 -26.86
CA VAL A 66 -12.90 7.36 -27.16
C VAL A 66 -13.78 6.17 -27.56
N LYS A 67 -13.36 5.45 -28.62
CA LYS A 67 -14.03 4.20 -29.01
C LYS A 67 -13.80 3.17 -27.88
N GLU A 68 -14.84 2.53 -27.43
CA GLU A 68 -14.76 1.47 -26.41
C GLU A 68 -13.92 0.29 -26.95
N PRO A 69 -12.88 -0.13 -26.23
CA PRO A 69 -12.10 -1.29 -26.63
C PRO A 69 -12.88 -2.58 -26.33
N GLY A 70 -12.73 -3.58 -27.21
CA GLY A 70 -13.33 -4.91 -26.98
C GLY A 70 -12.56 -5.77 -25.96
N PHE A 71 -11.29 -5.43 -25.69
CA PHE A 71 -10.43 -6.18 -24.79
C PHE A 71 -9.78 -5.24 -23.76
N TYR A 72 -9.69 -5.74 -22.53
CA TYR A 72 -9.05 -5.05 -21.43
C TYR A 72 -8.00 -5.97 -20.81
N ALA A 73 -6.79 -5.45 -20.62
CA ALA A 73 -5.71 -6.18 -19.99
C ALA A 73 -5.35 -5.56 -18.65
N LEU A 74 -5.27 -6.39 -17.61
CA LEU A 74 -4.75 -5.99 -16.31
C LEU A 74 -3.33 -6.54 -16.16
N VAL A 75 -2.38 -5.63 -16.01
CA VAL A 75 -0.94 -5.92 -15.92
C VAL A 75 -0.48 -5.78 -14.47
N PRO A 76 -0.09 -6.88 -13.79
CA PRO A 76 0.33 -6.78 -12.37
C PRO A 76 1.60 -5.95 -12.15
N ASP A 77 2.47 -5.83 -13.15
CA ASP A 77 3.71 -5.03 -13.07
C ASP A 77 3.44 -3.51 -12.97
N ASP A 78 2.24 -3.06 -13.32
CA ASP A 78 1.83 -1.66 -13.15
C ASP A 78 1.58 -1.29 -11.68
N PHE A 79 1.59 -2.30 -10.78
CA PHE A 79 1.38 -2.14 -9.35
C PHE A 79 2.65 -2.50 -8.56
N PRO A 80 3.58 -1.55 -8.34
CA PRO A 80 4.83 -1.79 -7.65
C PRO A 80 4.61 -2.36 -6.23
N GLY A 81 5.37 -3.38 -5.87
CA GLY A 81 5.33 -4.01 -4.55
C GLY A 81 4.27 -5.11 -4.38
N VAL A 82 3.42 -5.35 -5.37
CA VAL A 82 2.40 -6.40 -5.35
C VAL A 82 2.95 -7.74 -5.85
N THR A 83 2.64 -8.82 -5.13
CA THR A 83 2.90 -10.19 -5.59
C THR A 83 1.58 -10.83 -6.03
N PRO A 84 1.32 -10.91 -7.35
CA PRO A 84 0.00 -11.30 -7.85
C PRO A 84 -0.27 -12.79 -7.63
N LYS A 85 -1.44 -13.09 -7.07
CA LYS A 85 -2.05 -14.42 -7.01
C LYS A 85 -3.35 -14.36 -7.79
N VAL A 86 -3.35 -14.95 -8.98
CA VAL A 86 -4.54 -15.02 -9.86
C VAL A 86 -5.62 -15.86 -9.19
N VAL A 87 -6.86 -15.37 -9.22
CA VAL A 87 -8.03 -16.03 -8.63
C VAL A 87 -9.06 -16.49 -9.67
N VAL A 88 -8.86 -16.09 -10.92
CA VAL A 88 -9.72 -16.48 -12.05
C VAL A 88 -9.04 -17.50 -12.95
N LYS A 89 -9.83 -18.17 -13.79
CA LYS A 89 -9.37 -19.11 -14.81
C LYS A 89 -9.65 -18.56 -16.20
N GLU A 90 -8.94 -19.09 -17.20
CA GLU A 90 -9.28 -18.83 -18.59
C GLU A 90 -10.69 -19.36 -18.91
N GLN A 91 -11.40 -18.65 -19.75
CA GLN A 91 -12.79 -18.91 -20.13
C GLN A 91 -13.82 -18.71 -18.99
N GLU A 92 -13.40 -18.13 -17.86
CA GLU A 92 -14.30 -17.81 -16.77
C GLU A 92 -14.97 -16.43 -17.03
N TYR A 93 -16.28 -16.38 -16.80
CA TYR A 93 -17.00 -15.10 -16.85
C TYR A 93 -16.79 -14.32 -15.56
N VAL A 94 -16.45 -13.06 -15.69
CA VAL A 94 -16.27 -12.13 -14.57
C VAL A 94 -17.17 -10.93 -14.72
N MET A 95 -17.72 -10.46 -13.62
CA MET A 95 -18.47 -9.21 -13.58
C MET A 95 -17.52 -8.02 -13.37
N ALA A 96 -17.91 -6.85 -13.83
CA ALA A 96 -17.23 -5.61 -13.48
C ALA A 96 -17.12 -5.48 -11.96
N GLY A 97 -15.91 -5.19 -11.45
CA GLY A 97 -15.62 -5.21 -10.01
C GLY A 97 -15.30 -6.59 -9.43
N GLY A 98 -15.39 -7.67 -10.22
CA GLY A 98 -14.96 -9.01 -9.81
C GLY A 98 -13.43 -9.12 -9.72
N PRO A 99 -12.85 -9.82 -8.72
CA PRO A 99 -11.41 -9.91 -8.54
C PRO A 99 -10.78 -10.79 -9.63
N LEU A 100 -9.73 -10.28 -10.30
CA LEU A 100 -8.91 -11.02 -11.26
C LEU A 100 -7.67 -11.61 -10.57
N PHE A 101 -7.00 -10.83 -9.73
CA PHE A 101 -5.93 -11.30 -8.86
C PHE A 101 -5.94 -10.54 -7.53
N ILE A 102 -5.27 -11.10 -6.55
CA ILE A 102 -5.09 -10.52 -5.22
C ILE A 102 -3.60 -10.42 -4.91
N ASP A 103 -3.22 -9.57 -3.96
CA ASP A 103 -1.87 -9.63 -3.42
C ASP A 103 -1.72 -10.90 -2.56
N LYS A 104 -0.63 -11.63 -2.78
CA LYS A 104 -0.33 -12.87 -2.06
C LYS A 104 -0.10 -12.63 -0.56
N TYR A 105 0.49 -11.50 -0.20
CA TYR A 105 0.82 -11.15 1.18
C TYR A 105 -0.30 -10.38 1.88
N HIS A 106 -1.14 -9.69 1.10
CA HIS A 106 -2.28 -8.89 1.56
C HIS A 106 -3.55 -9.32 0.81
N PRO A 107 -4.15 -10.47 1.13
CA PRO A 107 -5.30 -11.01 0.39
C PRO A 107 -6.55 -10.13 0.38
N GLU A 108 -6.63 -9.18 1.30
CA GLU A 108 -7.66 -8.15 1.35
C GLU A 108 -7.56 -7.15 0.18
N VAL A 109 -6.36 -6.99 -0.41
CA VAL A 109 -6.12 -6.13 -1.57
C VAL A 109 -6.46 -6.91 -2.84
N LYS A 110 -7.56 -6.51 -3.48
CA LYS A 110 -8.10 -7.14 -4.68
C LYS A 110 -7.93 -6.23 -5.89
N PHE A 111 -7.46 -6.80 -6.98
CA PHE A 111 -7.37 -6.13 -8.28
C PHE A 111 -8.49 -6.66 -9.15
N VAL A 112 -9.40 -5.77 -9.52
CA VAL A 112 -10.72 -6.13 -10.07
C VAL A 112 -10.81 -5.87 -11.56
N SER A 113 -11.73 -6.57 -12.23
CA SER A 113 -12.02 -6.33 -13.64
C SER A 113 -12.70 -4.96 -13.83
N PRO A 114 -12.28 -4.16 -14.80
CA PRO A 114 -12.94 -2.91 -15.16
C PRO A 114 -14.28 -3.13 -15.88
N VAL A 115 -14.48 -4.30 -16.50
CA VAL A 115 -15.65 -4.63 -17.33
C VAL A 115 -16.18 -6.01 -17.01
N SER A 116 -17.45 -6.23 -17.32
CA SER A 116 -18.05 -7.57 -17.33
C SER A 116 -17.67 -8.28 -18.63
N GLY A 117 -17.30 -9.55 -18.54
CA GLY A 117 -16.90 -10.29 -19.73
C GLY A 117 -16.24 -11.62 -19.43
N VAL A 118 -15.56 -12.19 -20.42
CA VAL A 118 -14.90 -13.49 -20.31
C VAL A 118 -13.39 -13.30 -20.26
N VAL A 119 -12.73 -13.96 -19.31
CA VAL A 119 -11.25 -14.01 -19.26
C VAL A 119 -10.76 -14.81 -20.45
N THR A 120 -10.16 -14.14 -21.44
CA THR A 120 -9.68 -14.76 -22.66
C THR A 120 -8.35 -15.46 -22.46
N SER A 121 -7.42 -14.81 -21.73
CA SER A 121 -6.11 -15.39 -21.44
C SER A 121 -5.51 -14.91 -20.13
N VAL A 122 -4.67 -15.77 -19.55
CA VAL A 122 -3.80 -15.45 -18.41
C VAL A 122 -2.37 -15.72 -18.83
N GLU A 123 -1.70 -14.69 -19.33
CA GLU A 123 -0.33 -14.84 -19.83
C GLU A 123 0.67 -14.93 -18.69
N ARG A 124 1.57 -15.91 -18.83
CA ARG A 124 2.65 -16.17 -17.86
C ARG A 124 4.00 -16.19 -18.54
N GLY A 125 4.94 -15.44 -17.99
CA GLY A 125 6.32 -15.40 -18.43
C GLY A 125 7.21 -16.41 -17.69
N ALA A 126 8.51 -16.13 -17.73
CA ALA A 126 9.53 -16.93 -17.04
C ALA A 126 9.20 -17.07 -15.55
N ARG A 127 9.52 -18.26 -14.99
CA ARG A 127 9.24 -18.60 -13.57
C ARG A 127 7.77 -18.45 -13.18
N ARG A 128 6.84 -18.61 -14.12
CA ARG A 128 5.39 -18.49 -13.94
C ARG A 128 4.93 -17.07 -13.49
N LYS A 129 5.75 -16.03 -13.73
CA LYS A 129 5.36 -14.67 -13.48
C LYS A 129 4.11 -14.33 -14.32
N VAL A 130 3.08 -13.77 -13.70
CA VAL A 130 1.89 -13.29 -14.40
C VAL A 130 2.25 -12.01 -15.13
N LEU A 131 2.08 -12.00 -16.44
CA LEU A 131 2.36 -10.83 -17.30
C LEU A 131 1.11 -9.97 -17.47
N ASN A 132 0.02 -10.58 -17.88
CA ASN A 132 -1.27 -9.92 -18.00
C ASN A 132 -2.43 -10.90 -17.82
N ILE A 133 -3.62 -10.34 -17.59
CA ILE A 133 -4.90 -11.04 -17.61
C ILE A 133 -5.80 -10.26 -18.56
N VAL A 134 -6.23 -10.91 -19.63
CA VAL A 134 -7.04 -10.28 -20.67
C VAL A 134 -8.50 -10.68 -20.49
N VAL A 135 -9.38 -9.68 -20.48
CA VAL A 135 -10.83 -9.84 -20.41
C VAL A 135 -11.45 -9.29 -21.68
N GLU A 136 -12.21 -10.09 -22.38
CA GLU A 136 -13.05 -9.66 -23.49
C GLU A 136 -14.37 -9.11 -22.94
N ALA A 137 -14.66 -7.85 -23.26
CA ALA A 137 -15.85 -7.19 -22.75
C ALA A 137 -17.12 -7.80 -23.33
N ALA A 138 -18.11 -8.03 -22.49
CA ALA A 138 -19.45 -8.40 -22.95
C ALA A 138 -20.10 -7.24 -23.72
N ALA A 139 -20.96 -7.56 -24.66
CA ALA A 139 -21.65 -6.53 -25.46
C ALA A 139 -22.60 -5.64 -24.61
N GLU A 140 -23.06 -6.15 -23.48
CA GLU A 140 -23.82 -5.39 -22.49
C GLU A 140 -23.02 -5.32 -21.17
N GLN A 141 -22.86 -4.11 -20.67
CA GLN A 141 -22.08 -3.81 -19.44
C GLN A 141 -23.04 -3.58 -18.26
#